data_a824ac459f604de7257331daa42c49d5
#
_entry.id   a824ac459f604de7257331daa42c49d5
#
_cell.length_a   1.000
_cell.length_b   1.000
_cell.length_c   1.000
_cell.angle_alpha   90.00
_cell.angle_beta   90.00
_cell.angle_gamma   90.00
#
_symmetry.space_group_name_H-M   'P 1'
#
loop_
_entity.id
_entity.type
_entity.pdbx_description
1 polymer ?
#
loop_
_entity_poly.entity_id
_entity_poly.type
_entity_poly.pdbx_seq_one_letter_code
_entity_poly.pdbx_strand_id
1 'polypeptide(L)'
;MAGNHDYLKSTSYYRNYSWQGPVHMFLSQRPACMEFAEIGTCVYGLSYEQREITQSLYDAVRPQKRQPVEILLAHGGDEKHIPFRKNELVKQGYDYIALGHIHLPAELAKDQMYYAGSLEPTDKNDTGKHGYIKGEIKGGRTRIQFVPFAYREYVHMEVKTEKDMTGRELKEKIARSIQERGVQNIYKMILRGFRDPDTIYDPGRLDPYGNIVEILDETKPAYDYEKLKTLNTDNLLGQYIESLADAKEGSIEAIALAEGIQAMLEAKGSKI
;
A
#
# COMPACT_ATOMS: atom_id res chain seq x y z
N MET A 1 -6.46 -23.06 1.69
CA MET A 1 -6.57 -22.93 0.23
C MET A 1 -5.33 -22.27 -0.35
N ALA A 2 -4.96 -22.57 -1.59
CA ALA A 2 -3.92 -21.88 -2.32
C ALA A 2 -4.50 -20.68 -3.10
N GLY A 3 -3.80 -19.56 -3.13
CA GLY A 3 -4.15 -18.37 -3.87
C GLY A 3 -3.46 -18.29 -5.23
N ASN A 4 -3.46 -17.09 -5.83
CA ASN A 4 -2.89 -16.85 -7.16
C ASN A 4 -1.35 -16.83 -7.19
N HIS A 5 -0.67 -16.59 -6.08
CA HIS A 5 0.80 -16.62 -5.99
C HIS A 5 1.34 -18.03 -5.73
N ASP A 6 0.59 -18.84 -4.98
CA ASP A 6 0.97 -20.18 -4.55
C ASP A 6 0.05 -21.28 -5.14
N TYR A 7 -0.50 -21.03 -6.34
CA TYR A 7 -1.46 -21.92 -6.99
C TYR A 7 -0.94 -23.37 -7.14
N LEU A 8 -1.87 -24.31 -7.17
CA LEU A 8 -1.60 -25.75 -7.13
C LEU A 8 -1.06 -26.28 -8.47
N LYS A 9 0.25 -26.24 -8.67
CA LYS A 9 0.94 -26.98 -9.75
C LYS A 9 1.03 -28.47 -9.39
N SER A 10 1.38 -29.30 -10.37
CA SER A 10 1.68 -30.72 -10.13
C SER A 10 2.80 -30.91 -9.11
N THR A 11 3.76 -29.99 -9.06
CA THR A 11 4.90 -29.96 -8.13
C THR A 11 4.63 -29.14 -6.87
N SER A 12 3.40 -28.68 -6.66
CA SER A 12 3.08 -27.84 -5.50
C SER A 12 3.35 -28.58 -4.20
N TYR A 13 4.02 -27.91 -3.30
CA TYR A 13 4.30 -28.39 -1.95
C TYR A 13 3.01 -28.78 -1.22
N TYR A 14 1.94 -28.03 -1.39
CA TYR A 14 0.64 -28.31 -0.76
C TYR A 14 0.02 -29.65 -1.16
N ARG A 15 0.32 -30.18 -2.36
CA ARG A 15 -0.18 -31.48 -2.82
C ARG A 15 0.62 -32.64 -2.27
N ASN A 16 1.91 -32.43 -2.05
CA ASN A 16 2.88 -33.50 -1.80
C ASN A 16 3.32 -33.58 -0.33
N TYR A 17 2.86 -32.66 0.50
CA TYR A 17 3.21 -32.62 1.91
C TYR A 17 2.11 -33.25 2.77
N SER A 18 2.51 -34.18 3.64
CA SER A 18 1.60 -34.73 4.65
C SER A 18 1.54 -33.82 5.86
N TRP A 19 0.46 -33.05 5.94
CA TRP A 19 0.22 -32.14 7.05
C TRP A 19 0.02 -32.90 8.35
N GLN A 20 0.74 -32.53 9.39
CA GLN A 20 0.52 -33.04 10.74
C GLN A 20 -0.52 -32.17 11.46
N GLY A 21 -1.44 -32.84 12.19
CA GLY A 21 -2.52 -32.14 12.89
C GLY A 21 -3.76 -31.84 12.03
N PRO A 22 -4.69 -31.05 12.53
CA PRO A 22 -6.00 -30.82 11.92
C PRO A 22 -5.91 -29.76 10.79
N VAL A 23 -5.11 -30.02 9.76
CA VAL A 23 -4.98 -29.17 8.59
C VAL A 23 -5.82 -29.72 7.43
N HIS A 24 -6.74 -28.92 6.96
CA HIS A 24 -7.63 -29.24 5.84
C HIS A 24 -7.37 -28.31 4.66
N MET A 25 -7.17 -28.88 3.49
CA MET A 25 -6.82 -28.12 2.27
C MET A 25 -7.82 -28.40 1.15
N PHE A 26 -8.30 -27.33 0.50
CA PHE A 26 -8.93 -27.45 -0.80
C PHE A 26 -7.83 -27.73 -1.84
N LEU A 27 -7.85 -28.91 -2.45
CA LEU A 27 -6.79 -29.35 -3.38
C LEU A 27 -7.24 -29.29 -4.85
N SER A 28 -8.27 -28.50 -5.16
CA SER A 28 -8.81 -28.36 -6.52
C SER A 28 -9.39 -26.97 -6.74
N GLN A 29 -9.43 -26.54 -7.99
CA GLN A 29 -10.14 -25.32 -8.43
C GLN A 29 -11.67 -25.51 -8.44
N ARG A 30 -12.16 -26.73 -8.26
CA ARG A 30 -13.61 -26.98 -8.15
C ARG A 30 -14.09 -26.60 -6.75
N PRO A 31 -15.16 -25.81 -6.65
CA PRO A 31 -15.78 -25.51 -5.37
C PRO A 31 -16.16 -26.77 -4.61
N ALA A 32 -15.80 -26.81 -3.34
CA ALA A 32 -16.09 -27.94 -2.44
C ALA A 32 -16.52 -27.42 -1.05
N CYS A 33 -17.11 -28.29 -0.27
CA CYS A 33 -17.44 -28.06 1.14
C CYS A 33 -16.67 -29.04 2.02
N MET A 34 -16.08 -28.53 3.09
CA MET A 34 -15.52 -29.30 4.20
C MET A 34 -16.43 -29.17 5.41
N GLU A 35 -16.85 -30.29 5.95
CA GLU A 35 -17.81 -30.37 7.03
C GLU A 35 -17.10 -30.66 8.35
N PHE A 36 -17.36 -29.83 9.36
CA PHE A 36 -16.85 -29.94 10.73
C PHE A 36 -18.03 -30.11 11.66
N ALA A 37 -18.54 -31.35 11.71
CA ALA A 37 -19.78 -31.68 12.43
C ALA A 37 -19.66 -31.41 13.94
N GLU A 38 -18.47 -31.59 14.51
CA GLU A 38 -18.19 -31.37 15.94
C GLU A 38 -18.39 -29.92 16.40
N ILE A 39 -18.29 -28.97 15.47
CA ILE A 39 -18.56 -27.54 15.73
C ILE A 39 -19.73 -26.98 14.90
N GLY A 40 -20.48 -27.87 14.25
CA GLY A 40 -21.65 -27.51 13.46
C GLY A 40 -21.36 -26.55 12.30
N THR A 41 -20.22 -26.71 11.63
CA THR A 41 -19.76 -25.75 10.63
C THR A 41 -19.43 -26.43 9.31
N CYS A 42 -19.83 -25.79 8.20
CA CYS A 42 -19.43 -26.14 6.85
C CYS A 42 -18.63 -25.01 6.23
N VAL A 43 -17.43 -25.30 5.72
CA VAL A 43 -16.56 -24.32 5.06
C VAL A 43 -16.51 -24.62 3.57
N TYR A 44 -16.94 -23.69 2.76
CA TYR A 44 -16.89 -23.74 1.30
C TYR A 44 -15.63 -23.03 0.81
N GLY A 45 -15.05 -23.55 -0.26
CA GLY A 45 -13.87 -22.93 -0.85
C GLY A 45 -13.35 -23.70 -2.06
N LEU A 46 -12.29 -23.19 -2.63
CA LEU A 46 -11.52 -23.80 -3.72
C LEU A 46 -10.08 -23.30 -3.65
N SER A 47 -9.15 -23.96 -4.32
CA SER A 47 -7.79 -23.46 -4.51
C SER A 47 -7.55 -23.08 -5.96
N TYR A 48 -6.66 -22.15 -6.22
CA TYR A 48 -6.17 -21.82 -7.54
C TYR A 48 -5.34 -22.98 -8.10
N GLU A 49 -5.54 -23.33 -9.37
CA GLU A 49 -4.69 -24.27 -10.15
C GLU A 49 -3.93 -23.55 -11.27
N GLN A 50 -4.17 -22.25 -11.43
CA GLN A 50 -3.48 -21.34 -12.36
C GLN A 50 -3.40 -19.94 -11.75
N ARG A 51 -2.47 -19.13 -12.22
CA ARG A 51 -2.20 -17.82 -11.65
C ARG A 51 -3.36 -16.83 -11.80
N GLU A 52 -4.01 -16.84 -12.95
CA GLU A 52 -5.13 -15.94 -13.27
C GLU A 52 -6.38 -16.76 -13.56
N ILE A 53 -7.50 -16.36 -12.98
CA ILE A 53 -8.83 -16.97 -13.16
C ILE A 53 -9.84 -15.85 -13.36
N THR A 54 -10.25 -15.61 -14.58
CA THR A 54 -11.18 -14.52 -14.93
C THR A 54 -12.66 -14.90 -14.80
N GLN A 55 -12.93 -16.13 -14.44
CA GLN A 55 -14.30 -16.64 -14.25
C GLN A 55 -14.77 -16.38 -12.83
N SER A 56 -16.03 -15.96 -12.67
CA SER A 56 -16.69 -15.68 -11.38
C SER A 56 -17.11 -16.98 -10.66
N LEU A 57 -16.15 -17.80 -10.25
CA LEU A 57 -16.42 -19.13 -9.70
C LEU A 57 -17.27 -19.10 -8.42
N TYR A 58 -17.11 -18.08 -7.57
CA TYR A 58 -17.88 -17.97 -6.32
C TYR A 58 -19.35 -17.59 -6.52
N ASP A 59 -19.70 -16.97 -7.63
CA ASP A 59 -21.10 -16.60 -7.92
C ASP A 59 -22.02 -17.83 -8.05
N ALA A 60 -21.46 -18.98 -8.40
CA ALA A 60 -22.20 -20.25 -8.53
C ALA A 60 -22.22 -21.10 -7.25
N VAL A 61 -21.39 -20.78 -6.26
CA VAL A 61 -21.30 -21.54 -4.99
C VAL A 61 -22.42 -21.08 -4.06
N ARG A 62 -23.22 -22.03 -3.55
CA ARG A 62 -24.32 -21.74 -2.64
C ARG A 62 -24.20 -22.58 -1.37
N PRO A 63 -24.51 -21.97 -0.21
CA PRO A 63 -24.59 -22.72 1.04
C PRO A 63 -25.71 -23.78 0.93
N GLN A 64 -25.40 -25.00 1.31
CA GLN A 64 -26.31 -26.15 1.17
C GLN A 64 -27.08 -26.45 2.45
N LYS A 65 -26.90 -25.64 3.50
CA LYS A 65 -27.52 -25.81 4.82
C LYS A 65 -27.23 -27.18 5.45
N ARG A 66 -25.99 -27.67 5.24
CA ARG A 66 -25.54 -28.98 5.80
C ARG A 66 -25.25 -28.87 7.29
N GLN A 67 -24.80 -27.70 7.73
CA GLN A 67 -24.51 -27.40 9.12
C GLN A 67 -25.17 -26.05 9.52
N PRO A 68 -25.37 -25.83 10.83
CA PRO A 68 -25.92 -24.56 11.35
C PRO A 68 -25.13 -23.32 10.96
N VAL A 69 -23.80 -23.44 10.77
CA VAL A 69 -22.90 -22.36 10.36
C VAL A 69 -22.28 -22.69 9.00
N GLU A 70 -22.37 -21.76 8.06
CA GLU A 70 -21.82 -21.92 6.72
C GLU A 70 -20.92 -20.73 6.35
N ILE A 71 -19.64 -21.03 6.08
CA ILE A 71 -18.60 -20.05 5.82
C ILE A 71 -18.09 -20.23 4.39
N LEU A 72 -17.91 -19.14 3.65
CA LEU A 72 -17.15 -19.15 2.41
C LEU A 72 -15.73 -18.65 2.67
N LEU A 73 -14.75 -19.47 2.32
CA LEU A 73 -13.34 -19.08 2.25
C LEU A 73 -13.00 -18.81 0.78
N ALA A 74 -12.69 -17.58 0.43
CA ALA A 74 -12.47 -17.14 -0.94
C ALA A 74 -11.16 -16.36 -1.08
N HIS A 75 -10.58 -16.39 -2.29
CA HIS A 75 -9.38 -15.63 -2.63
C HIS A 75 -9.59 -14.97 -4.00
N GLY A 76 -9.40 -13.65 -4.10
CA GLY A 76 -9.59 -12.91 -5.35
C GLY A 76 -10.48 -11.68 -5.18
N GLY A 77 -11.19 -11.31 -6.26
CA GLY A 77 -12.14 -10.19 -6.28
C GLY A 77 -11.80 -9.08 -7.27
N ASP A 78 -10.67 -9.15 -7.98
CA ASP A 78 -10.38 -8.30 -9.11
C ASP A 78 -10.64 -9.03 -10.45
N GLU A 79 -10.48 -8.33 -11.57
CA GLU A 79 -10.82 -8.84 -12.91
C GLU A 79 -10.04 -10.10 -13.33
N LYS A 80 -8.84 -10.30 -12.77
CA LYS A 80 -7.93 -11.41 -13.10
C LYS A 80 -7.96 -12.56 -12.09
N HIS A 81 -8.51 -12.33 -10.90
CA HIS A 81 -8.43 -13.24 -9.78
C HIS A 81 -9.81 -13.52 -9.20
N ILE A 82 -10.53 -14.45 -9.82
CA ILE A 82 -11.91 -14.88 -9.50
C ILE A 82 -12.79 -13.67 -9.14
N PRO A 83 -13.17 -12.87 -10.13
CA PRO A 83 -14.05 -11.73 -9.91
C PRO A 83 -15.38 -12.17 -9.30
N PHE A 84 -15.95 -11.33 -8.44
CA PHE A 84 -17.26 -11.56 -7.86
C PHE A 84 -18.02 -10.24 -7.66
N ARG A 85 -19.33 -10.32 -7.66
CA ARG A 85 -20.19 -9.19 -7.34
C ARG A 85 -20.54 -9.21 -5.86
N LYS A 86 -19.98 -8.26 -5.09
CA LYS A 86 -20.19 -8.13 -3.65
C LYS A 86 -21.65 -8.36 -3.23
N ASN A 87 -22.59 -7.61 -3.83
CA ASN A 87 -23.99 -7.64 -3.45
C ASN A 87 -24.65 -9.00 -3.71
N GLU A 88 -24.22 -9.71 -4.76
CA GLU A 88 -24.72 -11.05 -5.06
C GLU A 88 -24.16 -12.09 -4.10
N LEU A 89 -22.87 -11.97 -3.79
CA LEU A 89 -22.20 -12.90 -2.89
C LEU A 89 -22.75 -12.79 -1.45
N VAL A 90 -22.98 -11.57 -0.96
CA VAL A 90 -23.62 -11.31 0.34
C VAL A 90 -25.02 -11.92 0.45
N LYS A 91 -25.83 -11.87 -0.64
CA LYS A 91 -27.19 -12.43 -0.68
C LYS A 91 -27.24 -13.96 -0.72
N GLN A 92 -26.12 -14.65 -0.92
CA GLN A 92 -26.08 -16.10 -0.98
C GLN A 92 -26.42 -16.78 0.35
N GLY A 93 -26.30 -16.04 1.48
CA GLY A 93 -26.73 -16.51 2.78
C GLY A 93 -25.68 -17.28 3.56
N TYR A 94 -24.39 -17.02 3.30
CA TYR A 94 -23.30 -17.42 4.20
C TYR A 94 -23.33 -16.62 5.48
N ASP A 95 -23.01 -17.28 6.60
CA ASP A 95 -22.86 -16.58 7.89
C ASP A 95 -21.61 -15.70 7.91
N TYR A 96 -20.54 -16.13 7.23
CA TYR A 96 -19.32 -15.35 7.07
C TYR A 96 -18.62 -15.65 5.75
N ILE A 97 -18.05 -14.62 5.13
CA ILE A 97 -17.26 -14.70 3.90
C ILE A 97 -15.86 -14.15 4.20
N ALA A 98 -14.91 -15.07 4.35
CA ALA A 98 -13.51 -14.76 4.59
C ALA A 98 -12.78 -14.59 3.26
N LEU A 99 -12.27 -13.39 3.00
CA LEU A 99 -11.59 -13.04 1.76
C LEU A 99 -10.09 -12.90 1.96
N GLY A 100 -9.32 -13.47 1.04
CA GLY A 100 -7.89 -13.21 0.83
C GLY A 100 -7.64 -12.54 -0.52
N HIS A 101 -6.39 -12.28 -0.85
CA HIS A 101 -5.87 -11.61 -2.05
C HIS A 101 -5.52 -10.14 -1.84
N ILE A 102 -6.42 -9.34 -1.28
CA ILE A 102 -6.13 -7.94 -0.97
C ILE A 102 -5.36 -7.87 0.35
N HIS A 103 -4.18 -7.24 0.33
CA HIS A 103 -3.28 -7.19 1.49
C HIS A 103 -3.74 -6.22 2.57
N LEU A 104 -4.53 -5.20 2.22
CA LEU A 104 -5.10 -4.27 3.19
C LEU A 104 -6.38 -4.81 3.78
N PRO A 105 -6.56 -4.77 5.12
CA PRO A 105 -7.80 -5.17 5.76
C PRO A 105 -8.97 -4.30 5.29
N ALA A 106 -10.07 -4.91 4.91
CA ALA A 106 -11.25 -4.17 4.44
C ALA A 106 -12.56 -4.89 4.75
N GLU A 107 -13.45 -4.23 5.48
CA GLU A 107 -14.80 -4.67 5.69
C GLU A 107 -15.66 -4.34 4.47
N LEU A 108 -16.10 -5.35 3.73
CA LEU A 108 -16.97 -5.18 2.59
C LEU A 108 -18.45 -5.20 2.97
N ALA A 109 -18.84 -6.04 3.91
CA ALA A 109 -20.18 -6.06 4.47
C ALA A 109 -20.07 -6.30 5.98
N LYS A 110 -20.78 -5.48 6.76
CA LYS A 110 -20.69 -5.46 8.21
C LYS A 110 -20.94 -6.85 8.79
N ASP A 111 -19.99 -7.31 9.61
CA ASP A 111 -20.03 -8.62 10.28
C ASP A 111 -20.20 -9.83 9.35
N GLN A 112 -20.14 -9.66 8.03
CA GLN A 112 -20.42 -10.76 7.09
C GLN A 112 -19.29 -10.99 6.06
N MET A 113 -18.66 -9.96 5.51
CA MET A 113 -17.67 -10.11 4.45
C MET A 113 -16.45 -9.22 4.69
N TYR A 114 -15.25 -9.83 4.75
CA TYR A 114 -14.05 -9.11 5.11
C TYR A 114 -12.81 -9.65 4.39
N TYR A 115 -11.97 -8.74 3.86
CA TYR A 115 -10.57 -9.04 3.54
C TYR A 115 -9.74 -8.94 4.81
N ALA A 116 -9.17 -10.05 5.25
CA ALA A 116 -8.32 -10.04 6.45
C ALA A 116 -7.03 -9.23 6.26
N GLY A 117 -6.60 -9.07 5.02
CA GLY A 117 -5.30 -8.51 4.70
C GLY A 117 -4.16 -9.51 4.88
N SER A 118 -2.94 -9.04 4.80
CA SER A 118 -1.76 -9.80 5.19
C SER A 118 -1.47 -9.62 6.69
N LEU A 119 -0.89 -10.64 7.32
CA LEU A 119 -0.57 -10.60 8.75
C LEU A 119 0.52 -9.56 9.06
N GLU A 120 1.51 -9.46 8.17
CA GLU A 120 2.53 -8.41 8.11
C GLU A 120 2.46 -7.73 6.74
N PRO A 121 2.81 -6.44 6.61
CA PRO A 121 2.85 -5.78 5.31
C PRO A 121 3.94 -6.40 4.43
N THR A 122 3.63 -6.61 3.16
CA THR A 122 4.51 -7.30 2.21
C THR A 122 5.12 -6.38 1.15
N ASP A 123 4.58 -5.19 0.99
CA ASP A 123 5.03 -4.19 0.02
C ASP A 123 5.01 -2.78 0.63
N LYS A 124 5.87 -1.89 0.11
CA LYS A 124 5.96 -0.49 0.58
C LYS A 124 4.66 0.33 0.42
N ASN A 125 3.71 -0.16 -0.37
CA ASN A 125 2.41 0.46 -0.55
C ASN A 125 1.34 -0.16 0.38
N ASP A 126 1.65 -1.26 1.06
CA ASP A 126 0.79 -1.88 2.09
C ASP A 126 0.87 -1.07 3.38
N THR A 127 0.41 0.19 3.36
CA THR A 127 0.49 1.10 4.49
C THR A 127 -0.61 0.87 5.51
N GLY A 128 -0.35 1.25 6.77
CA GLY A 128 -1.32 1.14 7.86
C GLY A 128 -1.23 -0.18 8.61
N LYS A 129 -2.29 -0.47 9.38
CA LYS A 129 -2.29 -1.63 10.29
C LYS A 129 -2.58 -2.92 9.56
N HIS A 130 -1.76 -3.94 9.84
CA HIS A 130 -1.93 -5.32 9.40
C HIS A 130 -2.23 -6.23 10.59
N GLY A 131 -2.86 -7.37 10.34
CA GLY A 131 -3.29 -8.26 11.40
C GLY A 131 -4.24 -9.35 10.89
N TYR A 132 -5.20 -9.71 11.73
CA TYR A 132 -6.13 -10.81 11.44
C TYR A 132 -7.56 -10.47 11.88
N ILE A 133 -8.51 -11.25 11.38
CA ILE A 133 -9.90 -11.19 11.81
C ILE A 133 -10.15 -12.22 12.91
N LYS A 134 -10.72 -11.75 14.03
CA LYS A 134 -11.26 -12.59 15.09
C LYS A 134 -12.77 -12.43 15.11
N GLY A 135 -13.50 -13.54 15.26
CA GLY A 135 -14.95 -13.48 15.31
C GLY A 135 -15.61 -14.65 16.01
N GLU A 136 -16.92 -14.53 16.22
CA GLU A 136 -17.80 -15.54 16.76
C GLU A 136 -19.09 -15.59 15.94
N ILE A 137 -19.55 -16.80 15.64
CA ILE A 137 -20.86 -17.03 15.02
C ILE A 137 -21.69 -17.83 16.04
N LYS A 138 -22.78 -17.22 16.53
CA LYS A 138 -23.64 -17.83 17.55
C LYS A 138 -25.10 -17.43 17.36
N GLY A 139 -25.98 -18.43 17.34
CA GLY A 139 -27.42 -18.20 17.22
C GLY A 139 -27.81 -17.43 15.95
N GLY A 140 -27.16 -17.72 14.82
CA GLY A 140 -27.38 -17.07 13.52
C GLY A 140 -26.89 -15.60 13.47
N ARG A 141 -26.04 -15.19 14.40
CA ARG A 141 -25.43 -13.85 14.43
C ARG A 141 -23.91 -13.98 14.36
N THR A 142 -23.32 -13.27 13.43
CA THR A 142 -21.87 -13.12 13.29
C THR A 142 -21.42 -11.82 13.92
N ARG A 143 -20.30 -11.83 14.63
CA ARG A 143 -19.58 -10.67 15.13
C ARG A 143 -18.10 -10.85 14.81
N ILE A 144 -17.51 -9.90 14.12
CA ILE A 144 -16.11 -9.93 13.74
C ILE A 144 -15.41 -8.65 14.17
N GLN A 145 -14.10 -8.78 14.38
CA GLN A 145 -13.24 -7.68 14.78
C GLN A 145 -11.90 -7.86 14.09
N PHE A 146 -11.39 -6.80 13.47
CA PHE A 146 -9.99 -6.73 13.05
C PHE A 146 -9.10 -6.55 14.27
N VAL A 147 -8.08 -7.39 14.39
CA VAL A 147 -7.07 -7.34 15.45
C VAL A 147 -5.74 -6.97 14.83
N PRO A 148 -5.22 -5.75 15.07
CA PRO A 148 -3.87 -5.38 14.67
C PRO A 148 -2.86 -6.32 15.31
N PHE A 149 -1.93 -6.85 14.51
CA PHE A 149 -0.96 -7.84 14.97
C PHE A 149 0.45 -7.58 14.45
N ALA A 150 0.59 -6.95 13.28
CA ALA A 150 1.87 -6.68 12.65
C ALA A 150 2.84 -5.98 13.60
N TYR A 151 4.11 -6.43 13.59
CA TYR A 151 5.18 -5.82 14.38
C TYR A 151 5.60 -4.48 13.81
N ARG A 152 5.52 -4.30 12.50
CA ARG A 152 5.91 -3.07 11.79
C ARG A 152 4.87 -2.64 10.75
N GLU A 153 4.90 -1.37 10.43
CA GLU A 153 4.10 -0.78 9.37
C GLU A 153 5.02 -0.20 8.28
N TYR A 154 4.58 -0.20 7.02
CA TYR A 154 5.12 0.73 6.04
C TYR A 154 4.45 2.09 6.22
N VAL A 155 5.26 3.12 6.34
CA VAL A 155 4.80 4.48 6.61
C VAL A 155 5.31 5.42 5.52
N HIS A 156 4.39 6.08 4.82
CA HIS A 156 4.74 7.21 3.97
C HIS A 156 4.75 8.46 4.83
N MET A 157 5.92 9.11 4.92
CA MET A 157 6.12 10.27 5.78
C MET A 157 6.60 11.46 4.98
N GLU A 158 5.83 12.55 5.04
CA GLU A 158 6.23 13.82 4.49
C GLU A 158 7.13 14.57 5.48
N VAL A 159 8.26 15.06 4.99
CA VAL A 159 9.20 15.88 5.76
C VAL A 159 9.36 17.23 5.09
N LYS A 160 8.89 18.27 5.77
CA LYS A 160 8.97 19.65 5.27
C LYS A 160 10.38 20.20 5.43
N THR A 161 10.96 20.69 4.34
CA THR A 161 12.24 21.39 4.31
C THR A 161 12.06 22.90 4.30
N GLU A 162 13.10 23.62 4.69
CA GLU A 162 13.17 25.06 4.68
C GLU A 162 14.42 25.49 3.89
N LYS A 163 14.40 26.73 3.37
CA LYS A 163 15.42 27.29 2.49
C LYS A 163 16.85 27.06 3.00
N ASP A 164 17.08 27.34 4.27
CA ASP A 164 18.41 27.33 4.84
C ASP A 164 18.76 26.01 5.57
N MET A 165 17.91 24.97 5.40
CA MET A 165 18.08 23.68 6.07
C MET A 165 19.25 22.91 5.46
N THR A 166 20.23 22.58 6.29
CA THR A 166 21.35 21.72 5.91
C THR A 166 20.96 20.25 5.87
N GLY A 167 21.71 19.40 5.15
CA GLY A 167 21.51 17.94 5.13
C GLY A 167 21.60 17.32 6.52
N ARG A 168 22.42 17.89 7.44
CA ARG A 168 22.50 17.44 8.82
C ARG A 168 21.20 17.71 9.59
N GLU A 169 20.68 18.93 9.51
CA GLU A 169 19.43 19.31 10.18
C GLU A 169 18.24 18.51 9.63
N LEU A 170 18.22 18.26 8.32
CA LEU A 170 17.22 17.41 7.71
C LEU A 170 17.30 15.97 8.25
N LYS A 171 18.50 15.39 8.36
CA LYS A 171 18.70 14.07 8.97
C LYS A 171 18.23 14.01 10.43
N GLU A 172 18.54 15.04 11.22
CA GLU A 172 18.10 15.15 12.61
C GLU A 172 16.56 15.26 12.70
N LYS A 173 15.92 15.99 11.78
CA LYS A 173 14.47 16.11 11.67
C LYS A 173 13.83 14.76 11.32
N ILE A 174 14.36 14.06 10.32
CA ILE A 174 13.95 12.70 9.95
C ILE A 174 14.08 11.75 11.15
N ALA A 175 15.22 11.79 11.86
CA ALA A 175 15.45 10.93 13.01
C ALA A 175 14.39 11.15 14.12
N ARG A 176 14.06 12.40 14.44
CA ARG A 176 13.00 12.71 15.42
C ARG A 176 11.65 12.18 14.96
N SER A 177 11.27 12.43 13.70
CA SER A 177 10.00 11.96 13.16
C SER A 177 9.88 10.42 13.18
N ILE A 178 10.96 9.69 12.90
CA ILE A 178 11.01 8.23 13.01
C ILE A 178 10.87 7.79 14.48
N GLN A 179 11.56 8.46 15.43
CA GLN A 179 11.44 8.14 16.84
C GLN A 179 10.02 8.30 17.37
N GLU A 180 9.34 9.39 16.98
CA GLU A 180 7.95 9.65 17.37
C GLU A 180 6.97 8.64 16.78
N ARG A 181 7.19 8.18 15.54
CA ARG A 181 6.30 7.24 14.85
C ARG A 181 6.61 5.77 15.13
N GLY A 182 7.87 5.46 15.49
CA GLY A 182 8.35 4.13 15.85
C GLY A 182 9.49 3.63 14.98
N VAL A 183 10.65 3.39 15.61
CA VAL A 183 11.88 2.94 14.92
C VAL A 183 11.78 1.54 14.29
N GLN A 184 10.80 0.73 14.71
CA GLN A 184 10.53 -0.59 14.14
C GLN A 184 9.89 -0.54 12.75
N ASN A 185 9.28 0.59 12.38
CA ASN A 185 8.58 0.75 11.11
C ASN A 185 9.54 0.93 9.93
N ILE A 186 9.03 0.74 8.72
CA ILE A 186 9.75 0.94 7.46
C ILE A 186 9.18 2.18 6.78
N TYR A 187 10.06 3.06 6.31
CA TYR A 187 9.66 4.38 5.86
C TYR A 187 9.91 4.59 4.37
N LYS A 188 8.97 5.27 3.73
CA LYS A 188 9.15 6.02 2.49
C LYS A 188 9.05 7.49 2.86
N MET A 189 10.14 8.25 2.66
CA MET A 189 10.20 9.68 2.94
C MET A 189 9.88 10.49 1.69
N ILE A 190 9.11 11.54 1.85
CA ILE A 190 8.80 12.51 0.80
C ILE A 190 9.24 13.87 1.32
N LEU A 191 10.34 14.37 0.78
CA LEU A 191 10.85 15.70 1.13
C LEU A 191 10.07 16.76 0.36
N ARG A 192 9.49 17.73 1.06
CA ARG A 192 8.72 18.83 0.45
C ARG A 192 9.10 20.16 1.04
N GLY A 193 8.93 21.21 0.25
CA GLY A 193 9.20 22.58 0.65
C GLY A 193 10.34 23.18 -0.17
N PHE A 194 11.17 23.97 0.48
CA PHE A 194 12.25 24.69 -0.20
C PHE A 194 13.61 24.20 0.27
N ARG A 195 14.61 24.37 -0.59
CA ARG A 195 16.02 24.18 -0.28
C ARG A 195 16.86 25.30 -0.88
N ASP A 196 18.05 25.51 -0.35
CA ASP A 196 19.03 26.36 -1.03
C ASP A 196 19.33 25.78 -2.41
N PRO A 197 19.46 26.62 -3.47
CA PRO A 197 19.73 26.16 -4.83
C PRO A 197 21.00 25.32 -4.97
N ASP A 198 22.02 25.59 -4.15
CA ASP A 198 23.31 24.89 -4.17
C ASP A 198 23.31 23.63 -3.28
N THR A 199 22.23 23.39 -2.54
CA THR A 199 22.10 22.22 -1.66
C THR A 199 21.52 21.05 -2.41
N ILE A 200 22.22 19.91 -2.37
CA ILE A 200 21.74 18.61 -2.82
C ILE A 200 21.67 17.69 -1.60
N TYR A 201 20.50 17.18 -1.31
CA TYR A 201 20.34 16.17 -0.25
C TYR A 201 20.75 14.79 -0.78
N ASP A 202 21.76 14.19 -0.16
CA ASP A 202 22.22 12.83 -0.48
C ASP A 202 21.31 11.80 0.26
N PRO A 203 20.42 11.07 -0.43
CA PRO A 203 19.53 10.10 0.21
C PRO A 203 20.27 9.04 1.01
N GLY A 204 21.46 8.63 0.58
CA GLY A 204 22.27 7.63 1.26
C GLY A 204 22.76 8.07 2.65
N ARG A 205 22.77 9.38 2.93
CA ARG A 205 23.19 9.95 4.23
C ARG A 205 22.03 10.32 5.13
N LEU A 206 20.79 10.30 4.63
CA LEU A 206 19.61 10.75 5.37
C LEU A 206 18.94 9.66 6.21
N ASP A 207 19.30 8.38 6.02
CA ASP A 207 18.76 7.30 6.83
C ASP A 207 19.56 7.13 8.15
N PRO A 208 18.96 7.47 9.31
CA PRO A 208 19.63 7.35 10.60
C PRO A 208 19.58 5.95 11.20
N TYR A 209 18.63 5.08 10.77
CA TYR A 209 18.34 3.79 11.41
C TYR A 209 18.40 2.60 10.46
N GLY A 210 18.63 2.81 9.16
CA GLY A 210 18.65 1.74 8.14
C GLY A 210 17.25 1.18 7.84
N ASN A 211 16.20 1.99 8.01
CA ASN A 211 14.80 1.58 7.83
C ASN A 211 14.02 2.47 6.85
N ILE A 212 14.72 3.27 6.04
CA ILE A 212 14.12 4.06 4.97
C ILE A 212 14.36 3.33 3.64
N VAL A 213 13.30 2.85 3.00
CA VAL A 213 13.37 2.11 1.73
C VAL A 213 13.36 3.01 0.51
N GLU A 214 12.88 4.24 0.65
CA GLU A 214 12.78 5.19 -0.45
C GLU A 214 12.75 6.62 0.08
N ILE A 215 13.50 7.52 -0.57
CA ILE A 215 13.41 8.95 -0.35
C ILE A 215 13.08 9.61 -1.69
N LEU A 216 11.96 10.31 -1.74
CA LEU A 216 11.57 11.15 -2.87
C LEU A 216 11.87 12.60 -2.51
N ASP A 217 12.77 13.23 -3.26
CA ASP A 217 13.06 14.66 -3.12
C ASP A 217 12.13 15.46 -4.07
N GLU A 218 11.08 16.03 -3.50
CA GLU A 218 10.13 16.93 -4.16
C GLU A 218 10.38 18.40 -3.72
N THR A 219 11.55 18.69 -3.17
CA THR A 219 11.89 20.06 -2.75
C THR A 219 12.15 20.96 -3.95
N LYS A 220 11.86 22.24 -3.77
CA LYS A 220 12.09 23.28 -4.79
C LYS A 220 13.26 24.17 -4.38
N PRO A 221 14.15 24.57 -5.31
CA PRO A 221 15.17 25.55 -5.02
C PRO A 221 14.54 26.91 -4.70
N ALA A 222 14.94 27.51 -3.60
CA ALA A 222 14.51 28.84 -3.19
C ALA A 222 15.44 29.90 -3.79
N TYR A 223 15.18 30.27 -5.03
CA TYR A 223 15.99 31.31 -5.72
C TYR A 223 15.77 32.69 -5.11
N ASP A 224 16.87 33.43 -4.95
CA ASP A 224 16.84 34.88 -4.74
C ASP A 224 16.74 35.56 -6.10
N TYR A 225 15.53 35.86 -6.51
CA TYR A 225 15.24 36.40 -7.84
C TYR A 225 15.89 37.77 -8.07
N GLU A 226 15.94 38.65 -7.05
CA GLU A 226 16.58 39.97 -7.16
C GLU A 226 18.09 39.84 -7.36
N LYS A 227 18.73 38.97 -6.60
CA LYS A 227 20.14 38.68 -6.76
C LYS A 227 20.44 38.05 -8.12
N LEU A 228 19.64 37.08 -8.55
CA LEU A 228 19.80 36.44 -9.87
C LEU A 228 19.63 37.45 -11.00
N LYS A 229 18.64 38.32 -10.93
CA LYS A 229 18.40 39.42 -11.90
C LYS A 229 19.61 40.36 -11.98
N THR A 230 20.10 40.80 -10.81
CA THR A 230 21.26 41.70 -10.73
C THR A 230 22.52 41.09 -11.33
N LEU A 231 22.75 39.80 -11.13
CA LEU A 231 23.91 39.10 -11.69
C LEU A 231 23.78 38.75 -13.17
N ASN A 232 22.59 38.89 -13.75
CA ASN A 232 22.28 38.48 -15.13
C ASN A 232 21.59 39.59 -15.96
N THR A 233 21.85 40.84 -15.67
CA THR A 233 21.18 42.00 -16.32
C THR A 233 21.24 42.00 -17.85
N ASP A 234 22.33 41.49 -18.41
CA ASP A 234 22.60 41.60 -19.86
C ASP A 234 22.40 40.27 -20.61
N ASN A 235 21.70 39.31 -20.02
CA ASN A 235 21.48 38.00 -20.65
C ASN A 235 20.02 37.55 -20.58
N LEU A 236 19.72 36.42 -21.24
CA LEU A 236 18.37 35.83 -21.35
C LEU A 236 17.74 35.54 -19.98
N LEU A 237 18.54 35.10 -19.01
CA LEU A 237 18.03 34.77 -17.66
C LEU A 237 17.50 35.99 -16.94
N GLY A 238 18.25 37.13 -16.99
CA GLY A 238 17.80 38.38 -16.40
C GLY A 238 16.55 38.93 -17.07
N GLN A 239 16.48 38.90 -18.41
CA GLN A 239 15.28 39.29 -19.16
C GLN A 239 14.07 38.42 -18.82
N TYR A 240 14.28 37.12 -18.66
CA TYR A 240 13.22 36.18 -18.25
C TYR A 240 12.69 36.49 -16.85
N ILE A 241 13.57 36.70 -15.87
CA ILE A 241 13.19 37.10 -14.52
C ILE A 241 12.39 38.41 -14.54
N GLU A 242 12.85 39.41 -15.29
CA GLU A 242 12.16 40.68 -15.42
C GLU A 242 10.75 40.54 -15.99
N SER A 243 10.59 39.69 -17.01
CA SER A 243 9.30 39.51 -17.69
C SER A 243 8.22 38.91 -16.80
N LEU A 244 8.60 38.28 -15.68
CA LEU A 244 7.72 37.66 -14.71
C LEU A 244 7.86 38.23 -13.29
N ALA A 245 8.48 39.40 -13.14
CA ALA A 245 8.77 40.00 -11.83
C ALA A 245 7.53 40.26 -10.97
N ASP A 246 6.38 40.54 -11.61
CA ASP A 246 5.10 40.80 -10.93
C ASP A 246 4.29 39.54 -10.63
N ALA A 247 4.86 38.35 -10.82
CA ALA A 247 4.18 37.08 -10.60
C ALA A 247 3.78 36.89 -9.11
N LYS A 248 2.50 36.71 -8.86
CA LYS A 248 1.99 36.52 -7.50
C LYS A 248 2.31 35.11 -7.00
N GLU A 249 2.66 35.01 -5.73
CA GLU A 249 2.91 33.71 -5.09
C GLU A 249 1.74 32.71 -5.33
N GLY A 250 2.08 31.50 -5.78
CA GLY A 250 1.12 30.45 -6.10
C GLY A 250 0.44 30.56 -7.47
N SER A 251 0.73 31.62 -8.26
CA SER A 251 0.23 31.75 -9.64
C SER A 251 0.98 30.85 -10.63
N ILE A 252 0.40 30.65 -11.80
CA ILE A 252 1.05 29.91 -12.91
C ILE A 252 2.34 30.61 -13.33
N GLU A 253 2.35 31.92 -13.34
CA GLU A 253 3.51 32.77 -13.68
C GLU A 253 4.65 32.57 -12.67
N ALA A 254 4.35 32.47 -11.37
CA ALA A 254 5.35 32.17 -10.33
C ALA A 254 5.94 30.75 -10.46
N ILE A 255 5.11 29.78 -10.83
CA ILE A 255 5.58 28.42 -11.14
C ILE A 255 6.46 28.43 -12.38
N ALA A 256 6.01 29.12 -13.46
CA ALA A 256 6.78 29.24 -14.69
C ALA A 256 8.14 29.92 -14.45
N LEU A 257 8.15 30.98 -13.62
CA LEU A 257 9.40 31.70 -13.27
C LEU A 257 10.40 30.73 -12.60
N ALA A 258 9.97 29.97 -11.60
CA ALA A 258 10.84 29.05 -10.89
C ALA A 258 11.38 27.92 -11.80
N GLU A 259 10.50 27.26 -12.55
CA GLU A 259 10.87 26.18 -13.46
C GLU A 259 11.76 26.63 -14.61
N GLY A 260 11.46 27.82 -15.17
CA GLY A 260 12.27 28.39 -16.25
C GLY A 260 13.67 28.80 -15.79
N ILE A 261 13.80 29.39 -14.60
CA ILE A 261 15.10 29.70 -13.99
C ILE A 261 15.90 28.39 -13.79
N GLN A 262 15.27 27.37 -13.21
CA GLN A 262 15.93 26.09 -13.00
C GLN A 262 16.46 25.51 -14.32
N ALA A 263 15.61 25.42 -15.33
CA ALA A 263 15.99 24.92 -16.66
C ALA A 263 17.14 25.68 -17.29
N MET A 264 17.14 27.02 -17.18
CA MET A 264 18.20 27.87 -17.72
C MET A 264 19.54 27.71 -16.98
N LEU A 265 19.49 27.54 -15.65
CA LEU A 265 20.70 27.30 -14.84
C LEU A 265 21.27 25.90 -15.09
N GLU A 266 20.43 24.89 -15.20
CA GLU A 266 20.85 23.52 -15.55
C GLU A 266 21.51 23.47 -16.94
N ALA A 267 20.90 24.15 -17.95
CA ALA A 267 21.48 24.23 -19.29
C ALA A 267 22.82 24.97 -19.33
N LYS A 268 23.04 25.93 -18.43
CA LYS A 268 24.29 26.67 -18.28
C LYS A 268 25.37 25.82 -17.61
N GLY A 269 25.01 25.00 -16.61
CA GLY A 269 25.90 24.08 -15.91
C GLY A 269 26.29 22.85 -16.74
N SER A 270 25.49 22.46 -17.71
CA SER A 270 25.77 21.30 -18.59
C SER A 270 26.80 21.59 -19.70
N LYS A 271 27.42 22.77 -19.72
CA LYS A 271 28.47 23.15 -20.69
C LYS A 271 29.87 23.13 -20.07
N ILE A 272 30.23 22.02 -19.42
CA ILE A 272 31.63 21.70 -19.11
C ILE A 272 31.94 20.31 -19.61
#